data_3d228cf90029afbbd7fc9920afcd9e9f
#
_entry.id   3d228cf90029afbbd7fc9920afcd9e9f
#
_cell.length_a   1.000
_cell.length_b   1.000
_cell.length_c   1.000
_cell.angle_alpha   90.00
_cell.angle_beta   90.00
_cell.angle_gamma   90.00
#
_symmetry.space_group_name_H-M   'P 1'
#
loop_
_entity.id
_entity.type
_entity.pdbx_description
1 polymer ?
#
loop_
_entity_poly.entity_id
_entity_poly.type
_entity_poly.pdbx_seq_one_letter_code
_entity_poly.pdbx_strand_id
1 'polypeptide(L)'
;MVEKYLIYSRIFFVTLWIMLTFGFVSQEIITPLTSLHVAVYLLSDIVFLIMGLLTLRTRRDITVFISFILLGVISSMVFNRQGLVITLNGMRSYFGIIFAFPILRWFMSGKNADRFMHSFDRLLFVFLVLQVPCILWQFIKYGAGDRVGGSLGNWSSGIISSLIYSISLYLVSKRWNYNDYFGSLRKNYVYILLLLPTFFNETKASFIYLVLYFILLLRLRVSMVRQLVWIIPSLMIVVTGVGAIYLKVTNQEADRILSYQFFKEYLFGESTDHVVELALAVEDDGLIVEETWGGIIDMPRFTKLIVVPSVFRDGHKSIWWGAGLGQFKGTNVVGMTPFSKRFFWLLRGSKPWVFYVFVELGILGLIWVCWTFISMFMQPTSTSNGLNIKLYIAFMLLFFFLYNDSLSSLYFCSLLFYMLMRTHYEPADEPHLIDSADKDK
;
A
#
# COMPACT_ATOMS: atom_id res chain seq x y z
N MET A 1 16.25 23.44 20.05
CA MET A 1 16.02 22.69 18.80
C MET A 1 15.86 21.19 19.05
N VAL A 2 16.70 20.58 19.91
CA VAL A 2 16.64 19.16 20.29
C VAL A 2 15.30 18.77 20.92
N GLU A 3 14.80 19.59 21.84
CA GLU A 3 13.54 19.34 22.55
C GLU A 3 12.32 19.31 21.60
N LYS A 4 12.23 20.25 20.66
CA LYS A 4 11.18 20.27 19.63
C LYS A 4 11.23 19.02 18.75
N TYR A 5 12.43 18.57 18.37
CA TYR A 5 12.60 17.33 17.60
C TYR A 5 12.07 16.11 18.36
N LEU A 6 12.38 16.02 19.66
CA LEU A 6 11.93 14.90 20.49
C LEU A 6 10.39 14.86 20.62
N ILE A 7 9.77 16.03 20.83
CA ILE A 7 8.31 16.15 20.91
C ILE A 7 7.66 15.73 19.59
N TYR A 8 8.12 16.27 18.45
CA TYR A 8 7.57 15.92 17.14
C TYR A 8 7.76 14.44 16.81
N SER A 9 8.91 13.83 17.15
CA SER A 9 9.11 12.40 16.91
C SER A 9 8.18 11.54 17.76
N ARG A 10 7.92 11.91 19.01
CA ARG A 10 6.93 11.22 19.87
C ARG A 10 5.51 11.34 19.31
N ILE A 11 5.10 12.53 18.90
CA ILE A 11 3.78 12.76 18.28
C ILE A 11 3.66 11.89 17.03
N PHE A 12 4.68 11.87 16.17
CA PHE A 12 4.69 11.04 14.96
C PHE A 12 4.52 9.55 15.28
N PHE A 13 5.33 9.01 16.21
CA PHE A 13 5.25 7.60 16.58
C PHE A 13 3.93 7.23 17.23
N VAL A 14 3.40 8.06 18.12
CA VAL A 14 2.10 7.83 18.76
C VAL A 14 0.98 7.85 17.70
N THR A 15 0.96 8.84 16.82
CA THR A 15 -0.06 8.93 15.77
C THR A 15 0.03 7.75 14.81
N LEU A 16 1.25 7.38 14.38
CA LEU A 16 1.46 6.23 13.50
C LEU A 16 1.03 4.93 14.19
N TRP A 17 1.36 4.75 15.47
CA TRP A 17 0.95 3.58 16.24
C TRP A 17 -0.55 3.48 16.40
N ILE A 18 -1.24 4.59 16.69
CA ILE A 18 -2.69 4.64 16.73
C ILE A 18 -3.28 4.21 15.38
N MET A 19 -2.79 4.75 14.27
CA MET A 19 -3.28 4.37 12.93
C MET A 19 -3.07 2.88 12.62
N LEU A 20 -2.00 2.28 13.13
CA LEU A 20 -1.66 0.88 12.89
C LEU A 20 -2.43 -0.11 13.79
N THR A 21 -3.03 0.34 14.89
CA THR A 21 -3.64 -0.56 15.89
C THR A 21 -5.12 -0.26 16.15
N PHE A 22 -5.55 0.96 15.91
CA PHE A 22 -6.90 1.40 16.27
C PHE A 22 -7.99 0.68 15.48
N GLY A 23 -7.71 0.20 14.28
CA GLY A 23 -8.65 -0.59 13.50
C GLY A 23 -9.12 -1.84 14.23
N PHE A 24 -8.21 -2.61 14.79
CA PHE A 24 -8.51 -3.79 15.60
C PHE A 24 -9.23 -3.41 16.89
N VAL A 25 -8.69 -2.43 17.62
CA VAL A 25 -9.27 -2.00 18.91
C VAL A 25 -10.71 -1.54 18.74
N SER A 26 -11.00 -0.71 17.72
CA SER A 26 -12.33 -0.16 17.50
C SER A 26 -13.35 -1.18 17.02
N GLN A 27 -12.92 -2.21 16.28
CA GLN A 27 -13.83 -3.20 15.68
C GLN A 27 -13.97 -4.47 16.51
N GLU A 28 -12.94 -4.86 17.25
CA GLU A 28 -12.94 -6.13 17.98
C GLU A 28 -13.13 -5.97 19.49
N ILE A 29 -12.71 -4.84 20.08
CA ILE A 29 -12.71 -4.64 21.54
C ILE A 29 -13.82 -3.68 21.98
N ILE A 30 -13.95 -2.51 21.35
CA ILE A 30 -14.82 -1.43 21.84
C ILE A 30 -16.25 -1.56 21.32
N THR A 31 -16.54 -2.48 20.37
CA THR A 31 -17.79 -2.55 19.60
C THR A 31 -18.04 -1.34 18.68
N PRO A 32 -18.79 -1.45 17.57
CA PRO A 32 -18.63 -0.59 16.39
C PRO A 32 -19.06 0.85 16.63
N LEU A 33 -18.22 1.63 17.29
CA LEU A 33 -18.29 3.09 17.26
C LEU A 33 -17.66 3.58 15.96
N THR A 34 -18.38 3.40 14.85
CA THR A 34 -17.92 3.85 13.51
C THR A 34 -17.57 5.34 13.50
N SER A 35 -18.27 6.16 14.28
CA SER A 35 -17.98 7.60 14.44
C SER A 35 -16.63 7.85 15.11
N LEU A 36 -16.25 7.09 16.13
CA LEU A 36 -14.97 7.22 16.82
C LEU A 36 -13.81 6.83 15.89
N HIS A 37 -13.98 5.76 15.13
CA HIS A 37 -12.99 5.33 14.12
C HIS A 37 -12.69 6.47 13.12
N VAL A 38 -13.73 7.04 12.53
CA VAL A 38 -13.59 8.17 11.57
C VAL A 38 -12.92 9.37 12.23
N ALA A 39 -13.31 9.71 13.47
CA ALA A 39 -12.74 10.85 14.19
C ALA A 39 -11.25 10.68 14.49
N VAL A 40 -10.82 9.48 14.92
CA VAL A 40 -9.40 9.19 15.20
C VAL A 40 -8.56 9.27 13.94
N TYR A 41 -9.02 8.72 12.82
CA TYR A 41 -8.30 8.82 11.55
C TYR A 41 -8.26 10.26 11.02
N LEU A 42 -9.34 11.02 11.16
CA LEU A 42 -9.37 12.43 10.78
C LEU A 42 -8.37 13.25 11.61
N LEU A 43 -8.33 13.03 12.93
CA LEU A 43 -7.37 13.70 13.81
C LEU A 43 -5.93 13.34 13.41
N SER A 44 -5.67 12.07 13.11
CA SER A 44 -4.37 11.61 12.62
C SER A 44 -3.98 12.29 11.31
N ASP A 45 -4.89 12.41 10.34
CA ASP A 45 -4.65 13.12 9.07
C ASP A 45 -4.30 14.60 9.33
N ILE A 46 -4.97 15.27 10.28
CA ILE A 46 -4.68 16.66 10.66
C ILE A 46 -3.27 16.79 11.27
N VAL A 47 -2.91 15.88 12.17
CA VAL A 47 -1.56 15.88 12.77
C VAL A 47 -0.50 15.72 11.70
N PHE A 48 -0.69 14.78 10.76
CA PHE A 48 0.25 14.58 9.66
C PHE A 48 0.28 15.74 8.66
N LEU A 49 -0.85 16.39 8.40
CA LEU A 49 -0.90 17.60 7.59
C LEU A 49 -0.04 18.71 8.21
N ILE A 50 -0.24 18.98 9.51
CA ILE A 50 0.53 20.00 10.23
C ILE A 50 2.02 19.65 10.22
N MET A 51 2.37 18.40 10.55
CA MET A 51 3.77 17.95 10.52
C MET A 51 4.36 18.03 9.13
N GLY A 52 3.59 17.62 8.12
CA GLY A 52 3.99 17.67 6.72
C GLY A 52 4.34 19.08 6.27
N LEU A 53 3.45 20.04 6.54
CA LEU A 53 3.67 21.45 6.21
C LEU A 53 4.92 22.04 6.91
N LEU A 54 5.16 21.67 8.17
CA LEU A 54 6.34 22.12 8.93
C LEU A 54 7.65 21.51 8.43
N THR A 55 7.59 20.39 7.71
CA THR A 55 8.75 19.66 7.21
C THR A 55 9.06 19.88 5.73
N LEU A 56 8.23 20.62 5.00
CA LEU A 56 8.46 21.00 3.61
C LEU A 56 9.64 21.99 3.52
N ARG A 57 10.84 21.48 3.29
CA ARG A 57 12.06 22.32 3.27
C ARG A 57 12.81 22.28 1.95
N THR A 58 12.75 21.16 1.23
CA THR A 58 13.47 21.02 -0.04
C THR A 58 12.63 21.59 -1.19
N ARG A 59 13.31 22.17 -2.20
CA ARG A 59 12.63 22.66 -3.42
C ARG A 59 11.73 21.59 -4.02
N ARG A 60 12.19 20.35 -4.02
CA ARG A 60 11.42 19.20 -4.53
C ARG A 60 10.12 19.00 -3.76
N ASP A 61 10.17 18.92 -2.43
CA ASP A 61 8.98 18.65 -1.61
C ASP A 61 7.94 19.78 -1.78
N ILE A 62 8.43 21.02 -1.82
CA ILE A 62 7.59 22.20 -2.09
C ILE A 62 6.99 22.11 -3.48
N THR A 63 7.75 21.71 -4.51
CA THR A 63 7.25 21.58 -5.89
C THR A 63 6.19 20.47 -5.97
N VAL A 64 6.41 19.30 -5.34
CA VAL A 64 5.41 18.20 -5.28
C VAL A 64 4.13 18.68 -4.62
N PHE A 65 4.23 19.39 -3.49
CA PHE A 65 3.07 19.90 -2.76
C PHE A 65 2.32 20.97 -3.58
N ILE A 66 3.02 22.01 -4.07
CA ILE A 66 2.39 23.10 -4.82
C ILE A 66 1.75 22.57 -6.13
N SER A 67 2.46 21.70 -6.86
CA SER A 67 1.91 21.13 -8.11
C SER A 67 0.66 20.30 -7.85
N PHE A 68 0.60 19.56 -6.72
CA PHE A 68 -0.61 18.84 -6.32
C PHE A 68 -1.76 19.80 -5.98
N ILE A 69 -1.51 20.83 -5.18
CA ILE A 69 -2.52 21.82 -4.82
C ILE A 69 -3.08 22.50 -6.07
N LEU A 70 -2.20 22.95 -6.98
CA LEU A 70 -2.61 23.58 -8.23
C LEU A 70 -3.44 22.61 -9.09
N LEU A 71 -2.95 21.38 -9.28
CA LEU A 71 -3.66 20.36 -10.05
C LEU A 71 -5.03 20.05 -9.43
N GLY A 72 -5.09 19.83 -8.12
CA GLY A 72 -6.31 19.51 -7.39
C GLY A 72 -7.34 20.67 -7.42
N VAL A 73 -6.88 21.91 -7.19
CA VAL A 73 -7.74 23.09 -7.22
C VAL A 73 -8.25 23.34 -8.64
N ILE A 74 -7.37 23.30 -9.64
CA ILE A 74 -7.75 23.52 -11.05
C ILE A 74 -8.74 22.43 -11.49
N SER A 75 -8.43 21.14 -11.25
CA SER A 75 -9.34 20.05 -11.58
C SER A 75 -10.69 20.20 -10.90
N SER A 76 -10.71 20.41 -9.57
CA SER A 76 -11.95 20.38 -8.80
C SER A 76 -12.77 21.67 -8.93
N MET A 77 -12.15 22.83 -8.71
CA MET A 77 -12.88 24.09 -8.59
C MET A 77 -13.07 24.79 -9.93
N VAL A 78 -12.06 24.76 -10.83
CA VAL A 78 -12.15 25.46 -12.12
C VAL A 78 -12.92 24.63 -13.13
N PHE A 79 -12.50 23.37 -13.38
CA PHE A 79 -13.13 22.51 -14.39
C PHE A 79 -14.42 21.86 -13.90
N ASN A 80 -14.48 21.40 -12.66
CA ASN A 80 -15.62 20.64 -12.14
C ASN A 80 -16.55 21.45 -11.23
N ARG A 81 -16.23 22.71 -10.93
CA ARG A 81 -17.03 23.63 -10.10
C ARG A 81 -17.46 23.02 -8.75
N GLN A 82 -16.58 22.23 -8.16
CA GLN A 82 -16.83 21.59 -6.87
C GLN A 82 -16.62 22.55 -5.71
N GLY A 83 -17.37 22.32 -4.63
CA GLY A 83 -17.19 23.07 -3.38
C GLY A 83 -15.83 22.78 -2.71
N LEU A 84 -15.29 23.80 -2.02
CA LEU A 84 -14.01 23.73 -1.32
C LEU A 84 -13.95 22.55 -0.32
N VAL A 85 -15.01 22.31 0.44
CA VAL A 85 -15.07 21.26 1.48
C VAL A 85 -14.91 19.87 0.85
N ILE A 86 -15.56 19.60 -0.27
CA ILE A 86 -15.43 18.33 -1.00
C ILE A 86 -14.00 18.16 -1.51
N THR A 87 -13.44 19.21 -2.10
CA THR A 87 -12.07 19.22 -2.62
C THR A 87 -11.05 18.92 -1.51
N LEU A 88 -11.12 19.61 -0.38
CA LEU A 88 -10.23 19.39 0.76
C LEU A 88 -10.37 17.97 1.34
N ASN A 89 -11.60 17.46 1.43
CA ASN A 89 -11.80 16.07 1.87
C ASN A 89 -11.19 15.05 0.91
N GLY A 90 -11.26 15.30 -0.40
CA GLY A 90 -10.61 14.48 -1.42
C GLY A 90 -9.08 14.51 -1.35
N MET A 91 -8.49 15.68 -1.05
CA MET A 91 -7.02 15.83 -0.91
C MET A 91 -6.41 14.89 0.14
N ARG A 92 -7.17 14.52 1.17
CA ARG A 92 -6.70 13.61 2.25
C ARG A 92 -6.18 12.28 1.72
N SER A 93 -6.71 11.77 0.62
CA SER A 93 -6.27 10.50 0.00
C SER A 93 -4.84 10.56 -0.54
N TYR A 94 -4.28 11.74 -0.69
CA TYR A 94 -2.94 11.98 -1.25
C TYR A 94 -1.92 12.39 -0.19
N PHE A 95 -2.36 12.65 1.05
CA PHE A 95 -1.47 13.11 2.13
C PHE A 95 -0.32 12.13 2.40
N GLY A 96 -0.57 10.83 2.29
CA GLY A 96 0.47 9.82 2.46
C GLY A 96 1.64 10.03 1.49
N ILE A 97 1.34 10.24 0.21
CA ILE A 97 2.37 10.41 -0.82
C ILE A 97 3.07 11.77 -0.70
N ILE A 98 2.32 12.81 -0.35
CA ILE A 98 2.85 14.18 -0.29
C ILE A 98 3.70 14.40 0.95
N PHE A 99 3.23 13.94 2.12
CA PHE A 99 3.82 14.35 3.40
C PHE A 99 4.68 13.28 4.07
N ALA A 100 4.44 11.99 3.83
CA ALA A 100 5.22 10.95 4.50
C ALA A 100 6.71 11.06 4.21
N PHE A 101 7.09 11.30 2.95
CA PHE A 101 8.49 11.42 2.55
C PHE A 101 9.20 12.65 3.14
N PRO A 102 8.66 13.89 3.09
CA PRO A 102 9.25 15.06 3.75
C PRO A 102 9.39 14.90 5.27
N ILE A 103 8.37 14.36 5.94
CA ILE A 103 8.39 14.11 7.38
C ILE A 103 9.54 13.17 7.75
N LEU A 104 9.63 12.03 7.07
CA LEU A 104 10.67 11.05 7.32
C LEU A 104 12.06 11.61 7.03
N ARG A 105 12.23 12.35 5.91
CA ARG A 105 13.49 13.00 5.56
C ARG A 105 13.92 13.95 6.67
N TRP A 106 13.00 14.74 7.20
CA TRP A 106 13.31 15.69 8.27
C TRP A 106 13.81 14.98 9.53
N PHE A 107 13.21 13.86 9.91
CA PHE A 107 13.67 13.07 11.05
C PHE A 107 15.01 12.37 10.78
N MET A 108 15.21 11.86 9.56
CA MET A 108 16.41 11.09 9.20
C MET A 108 17.62 11.94 8.86
N SER A 109 17.45 13.25 8.60
CA SER A 109 18.56 14.18 8.35
C SER A 109 19.01 14.96 9.60
N GLY A 110 18.38 14.76 10.75
CA GLY A 110 18.68 15.47 12.00
C GLY A 110 19.80 14.82 12.82
N LYS A 111 20.32 15.53 13.83
CA LYS A 111 21.35 15.02 14.76
C LYS A 111 20.95 13.76 15.53
N ASN A 112 19.66 13.45 15.63
CA ASN A 112 19.12 12.28 16.31
C ASN A 112 18.56 11.25 15.30
N ALA A 113 19.03 11.26 14.06
CA ALA A 113 18.57 10.37 13.00
C ALA A 113 18.70 8.90 13.39
N ASP A 114 19.83 8.48 13.96
CA ASP A 114 20.08 7.09 14.37
C ASP A 114 19.09 6.64 15.44
N ARG A 115 18.82 7.50 16.44
CA ARG A 115 17.80 7.20 17.47
C ARG A 115 16.40 7.06 16.86
N PHE A 116 16.05 7.90 15.90
CA PHE A 116 14.77 7.83 15.19
C PHE A 116 14.69 6.53 14.38
N MET A 117 15.72 6.22 13.60
CA MET A 117 15.78 5.01 12.78
C MET A 117 15.70 3.75 13.64
N HIS A 118 16.43 3.69 14.75
CA HIS A 118 16.37 2.56 15.69
C HIS A 118 14.97 2.42 16.31
N SER A 119 14.34 3.51 16.69
CA SER A 119 12.98 3.51 17.24
C SER A 119 11.95 3.07 16.19
N PHE A 120 12.13 3.47 14.93
CA PHE A 120 11.26 3.08 13.84
C PHE A 120 11.42 1.58 13.49
N ASP A 121 12.64 1.08 13.42
CA ASP A 121 12.92 -0.35 13.21
C ASP A 121 12.30 -1.21 14.33
N ARG A 122 12.36 -0.72 15.58
CA ARG A 122 11.69 -1.35 16.71
C ARG A 122 10.17 -1.35 16.56
N LEU A 123 9.60 -0.23 16.09
CA LEU A 123 8.17 -0.14 15.80
C LEU A 123 7.77 -1.16 14.74
N LEU A 124 8.53 -1.28 13.64
CA LEU A 124 8.28 -2.25 12.58
C LEU A 124 8.28 -3.69 13.12
N PHE A 125 9.27 -4.02 13.94
CA PHE A 125 9.35 -5.36 14.55
C PHE A 125 8.18 -5.64 15.50
N VAL A 126 7.86 -4.71 16.40
CA VAL A 126 6.73 -4.84 17.32
C VAL A 126 5.41 -4.94 16.55
N PHE A 127 5.26 -4.17 15.47
CA PHE A 127 4.09 -4.27 14.60
C PHE A 127 3.95 -5.65 13.98
N LEU A 128 5.04 -6.26 13.46
CA LEU A 128 5.00 -7.62 12.92
C LEU A 128 4.58 -8.65 13.98
N VAL A 129 5.16 -8.58 15.18
CA VAL A 129 4.82 -9.50 16.28
C VAL A 129 3.38 -9.36 16.69
N LEU A 130 2.86 -8.13 16.74
CA LEU A 130 1.46 -7.86 17.08
C LEU A 130 0.47 -8.46 16.08
N GLN A 131 0.86 -8.64 14.81
CA GLN A 131 -0.04 -9.25 13.83
C GLN A 131 -0.39 -10.69 14.19
N VAL A 132 0.50 -11.44 14.83
CA VAL A 132 0.26 -12.84 15.17
C VAL A 132 -1.00 -13.00 16.05
N PRO A 133 -1.10 -12.40 17.24
CA PRO A 133 -2.31 -12.53 18.06
C PRO A 133 -3.55 -11.88 17.44
N CYS A 134 -3.42 -10.76 16.74
CA CYS A 134 -4.56 -10.10 16.09
C CYS A 134 -5.17 -10.96 14.98
N ILE A 135 -4.32 -11.52 14.11
CA ILE A 135 -4.76 -12.38 13.00
C ILE A 135 -5.32 -13.70 13.53
N LEU A 136 -4.67 -14.32 14.51
CA LEU A 136 -5.20 -15.55 15.12
C LEU A 136 -6.56 -15.32 15.79
N TRP A 137 -6.73 -14.22 16.50
CA TRP A 137 -8.03 -13.84 17.10
C TRP A 137 -9.12 -13.72 16.03
N GLN A 138 -8.85 -12.96 14.96
CA GLN A 138 -9.81 -12.78 13.88
C GLN A 138 -10.08 -14.08 13.12
N PHE A 139 -9.06 -14.91 12.89
CA PHE A 139 -9.21 -16.22 12.26
C PHE A 139 -10.09 -17.16 13.08
N ILE A 140 -9.92 -17.22 14.40
CA ILE A 140 -10.78 -18.04 15.27
C ILE A 140 -12.22 -17.54 15.24
N LYS A 141 -12.42 -16.23 15.16
CA LYS A 141 -13.76 -15.61 15.21
C LYS A 141 -14.50 -15.67 13.86
N TYR A 142 -13.79 -15.49 12.74
CA TYR A 142 -14.41 -15.29 11.42
C TYR A 142 -14.06 -16.38 10.41
N GLY A 143 -13.10 -17.25 10.69
CA GLY A 143 -12.51 -18.15 9.72
C GLY A 143 -11.48 -17.45 8.83
N ALA A 144 -10.97 -18.17 7.82
CA ALA A 144 -10.11 -17.58 6.79
C ALA A 144 -10.94 -16.62 5.91
N GLY A 145 -10.33 -15.50 5.51
CA GLY A 145 -10.99 -14.57 4.59
C GLY A 145 -10.59 -13.10 4.76
N ASP A 146 -11.24 -12.24 4.00
CA ASP A 146 -10.98 -10.79 3.97
C ASP A 146 -11.19 -10.07 5.30
N ARG A 147 -11.96 -10.69 6.23
CA ARG A 147 -12.16 -10.15 7.58
C ARG A 147 -10.94 -10.27 8.49
N VAL A 148 -9.93 -11.03 8.07
CA VAL A 148 -8.68 -11.23 8.82
C VAL A 148 -7.66 -10.16 8.42
N GLY A 149 -7.84 -8.95 8.90
CA GLY A 149 -7.00 -7.78 8.58
C GLY A 149 -5.99 -7.39 9.66
N GLY A 150 -5.78 -8.26 10.66
CA GLY A 150 -4.82 -8.02 11.74
C GLY A 150 -5.13 -6.77 12.55
N SER A 151 -4.09 -6.06 12.97
CA SER A 151 -4.22 -4.84 13.79
C SER A 151 -4.89 -3.68 13.05
N LEU A 152 -4.96 -3.72 11.72
CA LEU A 152 -5.63 -2.70 10.90
C LEU A 152 -7.16 -2.84 10.90
N GLY A 153 -7.67 -3.96 11.41
CA GLY A 153 -9.12 -4.24 11.47
C GLY A 153 -9.62 -4.99 10.24
N ASN A 154 -10.92 -5.30 10.25
CA ASN A 154 -11.60 -6.07 9.22
C ASN A 154 -11.47 -5.40 7.84
N TRP A 155 -11.46 -6.21 6.77
CA TRP A 155 -11.34 -5.77 5.37
C TRP A 155 -9.98 -5.17 4.99
N SER A 156 -8.96 -5.30 5.86
CA SER A 156 -7.61 -4.82 5.60
C SER A 156 -6.63 -5.96 5.26
N SER A 157 -7.13 -7.14 4.90
CA SER A 157 -6.35 -8.37 4.64
C SER A 157 -5.24 -8.16 3.59
N GLY A 158 -5.55 -7.51 2.48
CA GLY A 158 -4.59 -7.22 1.42
C GLY A 158 -3.50 -6.24 1.84
N ILE A 159 -3.86 -5.23 2.66
CA ILE A 159 -2.90 -4.23 3.16
C ILE A 159 -1.97 -4.87 4.18
N ILE A 160 -2.52 -5.61 5.14
CA ILE A 160 -1.72 -6.20 6.21
C ILE A 160 -0.73 -7.26 5.69
N SER A 161 -1.16 -8.12 4.76
CA SER A 161 -0.28 -9.11 4.14
C SER A 161 0.91 -8.44 3.47
N SER A 162 0.66 -7.42 2.66
CA SER A 162 1.73 -6.68 1.98
C SER A 162 2.69 -5.98 2.93
N LEU A 163 2.19 -5.42 4.02
CA LEU A 163 3.03 -4.80 5.06
C LEU A 163 3.89 -5.84 5.77
N ILE A 164 3.32 -7.01 6.12
CA ILE A 164 4.06 -8.09 6.76
C ILE A 164 5.23 -8.55 5.87
N TYR A 165 4.97 -8.79 4.57
CA TYR A 165 6.04 -9.17 3.63
C TYR A 165 7.09 -8.07 3.46
N SER A 166 6.67 -6.81 3.30
CA SER A 166 7.57 -5.68 3.10
C SER A 166 8.47 -5.45 4.31
N ILE A 167 7.90 -5.45 5.51
CA ILE A 167 8.64 -5.21 6.75
C ILE A 167 9.56 -6.39 7.06
N SER A 168 9.09 -7.63 6.89
CA SER A 168 9.91 -8.82 7.08
C SER A 168 11.11 -8.81 6.12
N LEU A 169 10.90 -8.56 4.82
CA LEU A 169 11.99 -8.46 3.85
C LEU A 169 13.00 -7.38 4.23
N TYR A 170 12.52 -6.22 4.63
CA TYR A 170 13.38 -5.12 5.07
C TYR A 170 14.25 -5.52 6.27
N LEU A 171 13.65 -6.12 7.31
CA LEU A 171 14.37 -6.52 8.50
C LEU A 171 15.37 -7.67 8.25
N VAL A 172 14.99 -8.62 7.40
CA VAL A 172 15.85 -9.74 6.98
C VAL A 172 17.02 -9.21 6.14
N SER A 173 16.78 -8.36 5.16
CA SER A 173 17.81 -7.87 4.25
C SER A 173 18.92 -7.07 4.95
N LYS A 174 18.66 -6.46 6.10
CA LYS A 174 19.67 -5.78 6.92
C LYS A 174 20.76 -6.73 7.45
N ARG A 175 20.42 -7.99 7.67
CA ARG A 175 21.29 -9.02 8.26
C ARG A 175 21.60 -10.15 7.30
N TRP A 176 21.22 -9.99 6.02
CA TRP A 176 21.35 -11.04 5.03
C TRP A 176 22.73 -11.03 4.40
N ASN A 177 23.42 -12.19 4.52
CA ASN A 177 24.69 -12.42 3.85
C ASN A 177 24.45 -13.30 2.61
N TYR A 178 24.67 -12.75 1.44
CA TYR A 178 24.49 -13.47 0.17
C TYR A 178 25.52 -14.56 -0.10
N ASN A 179 26.61 -14.60 0.67
CA ASN A 179 27.62 -15.65 0.56
C ASN A 179 27.30 -16.87 1.45
N ASP A 180 26.42 -16.70 2.46
CA ASP A 180 25.99 -17.75 3.36
C ASP A 180 24.46 -17.74 3.50
N TYR A 181 23.81 -18.40 2.55
CA TYR A 181 22.35 -18.45 2.48
C TYR A 181 21.74 -19.15 3.70
N PHE A 182 22.22 -20.36 4.02
CA PHE A 182 21.67 -21.15 5.12
C PHE A 182 21.93 -20.53 6.50
N GLY A 183 23.12 -19.97 6.71
CA GLY A 183 23.42 -19.22 7.93
C GLY A 183 22.54 -17.98 8.07
N SER A 184 22.30 -17.26 6.96
CA SER A 184 21.39 -16.12 6.93
C SER A 184 19.94 -16.52 7.21
N LEU A 185 19.46 -17.62 6.63
CA LEU A 185 18.13 -18.17 6.88
C LEU A 185 17.97 -18.52 8.36
N ARG A 186 18.95 -19.23 8.93
CA ARG A 186 18.95 -19.61 10.34
C ARG A 186 18.98 -18.41 11.29
N LYS A 187 19.74 -17.37 10.96
CA LYS A 187 19.79 -16.12 11.76
C LYS A 187 18.49 -15.31 11.70
N ASN A 188 17.75 -15.42 10.61
CA ASN A 188 16.55 -14.62 10.35
C ASN A 188 15.26 -15.41 10.42
N TYR A 189 15.27 -16.66 10.88
CA TYR A 189 14.11 -17.55 10.87
C TYR A 189 12.88 -16.94 11.56
N VAL A 190 13.06 -16.18 12.62
CA VAL A 190 11.97 -15.51 13.35
C VAL A 190 11.18 -14.58 12.43
N TYR A 191 11.85 -13.75 11.64
CA TYR A 191 11.19 -12.82 10.71
C TYR A 191 10.45 -13.57 9.60
N ILE A 192 10.96 -14.73 9.17
CA ILE A 192 10.34 -15.58 8.16
C ILE A 192 9.10 -16.28 8.75
N LEU A 193 9.18 -16.77 10.00
CA LEU A 193 8.02 -17.36 10.68
C LEU A 193 6.89 -16.34 10.88
N LEU A 194 7.21 -15.05 11.05
CA LEU A 194 6.21 -13.98 11.13
C LEU A 194 5.45 -13.73 9.82
N LEU A 195 5.79 -14.42 8.71
CA LEU A 195 4.98 -14.45 7.50
C LEU A 195 3.79 -15.42 7.61
N LEU A 196 3.83 -16.43 8.50
CA LEU A 196 2.78 -17.46 8.63
C LEU A 196 1.36 -16.88 8.81
N PRO A 197 1.14 -15.80 9.57
CA PRO A 197 -0.18 -15.22 9.73
C PRO A 197 -0.83 -14.78 8.40
N THR A 198 -0.04 -14.46 7.37
CA THR A 198 -0.59 -14.02 6.07
C THR A 198 -1.35 -15.13 5.32
N PHE A 199 -1.18 -16.39 5.72
CA PHE A 199 -1.92 -17.50 5.10
C PHE A 199 -3.37 -17.60 5.56
N PHE A 200 -3.71 -16.97 6.69
CA PHE A 200 -5.08 -16.94 7.19
C PHE A 200 -5.94 -15.84 6.53
N ASN A 201 -5.32 -14.93 5.78
CA ASN A 201 -6.00 -13.76 5.22
C ASN A 201 -6.67 -13.99 3.87
N GLU A 202 -6.61 -15.19 3.30
CA GLU A 202 -7.17 -15.53 1.97
C GLU A 202 -6.75 -14.62 0.80
N THR A 203 -5.68 -13.86 0.96
CA THR A 203 -5.20 -12.91 -0.05
C THR A 203 -4.38 -13.64 -1.11
N LYS A 204 -4.93 -13.78 -2.32
CA LYS A 204 -4.22 -14.35 -3.49
C LYS A 204 -2.89 -13.60 -3.79
N ALA A 205 -2.86 -12.32 -3.50
CA ALA A 205 -1.65 -11.50 -3.59
C ALA A 205 -0.51 -11.99 -2.69
N SER A 206 -0.80 -12.66 -1.56
CA SER A 206 0.22 -13.17 -0.65
C SER A 206 1.15 -14.19 -1.33
N PHE A 207 0.65 -14.97 -2.30
CA PHE A 207 1.49 -15.88 -3.08
C PHE A 207 2.49 -15.13 -3.95
N ILE A 208 2.07 -14.04 -4.60
CA ILE A 208 2.95 -13.18 -5.41
C ILE A 208 4.01 -12.56 -4.51
N TYR A 209 3.62 -12.07 -3.34
CA TYR A 209 4.57 -11.50 -2.38
C TYR A 209 5.58 -12.54 -1.87
N LEU A 210 5.13 -13.75 -1.58
CA LEU A 210 5.99 -14.85 -1.12
C LEU A 210 7.06 -15.18 -2.16
N VAL A 211 6.64 -15.38 -3.42
CA VAL A 211 7.57 -15.66 -4.53
C VAL A 211 8.56 -14.53 -4.70
N LEU A 212 8.09 -13.29 -4.74
CA LEU A 212 8.95 -12.12 -4.88
C LEU A 212 9.92 -11.97 -3.69
N TYR A 213 9.46 -12.21 -2.47
CA TYR A 213 10.25 -12.18 -1.26
C TYR A 213 11.48 -13.11 -1.37
N PHE A 214 11.27 -14.36 -1.77
CA PHE A 214 12.35 -15.31 -1.93
C PHE A 214 13.26 -14.99 -3.12
N ILE A 215 12.71 -14.57 -4.27
CA ILE A 215 13.52 -14.16 -5.43
C ILE A 215 14.49 -13.03 -5.07
N LEU A 216 14.05 -12.06 -4.31
CA LEU A 216 14.89 -10.93 -3.91
C LEU A 216 15.94 -11.30 -2.85
N LEU A 217 15.63 -12.23 -1.95
CA LEU A 217 16.62 -12.77 -1.01
C LEU A 217 17.69 -13.61 -1.71
N LEU A 218 17.35 -14.26 -2.81
CA LEU A 218 18.28 -15.10 -3.55
C LEU A 218 19.32 -14.33 -4.35
N ARG A 219 19.08 -13.07 -4.70
CA ARG A 219 19.95 -12.23 -5.54
C ARG A 219 20.55 -13.05 -6.69
N LEU A 220 19.74 -13.36 -7.70
CA LEU A 220 20.10 -14.22 -8.83
C LEU A 220 21.34 -13.67 -9.57
N ARG A 221 22.53 -14.15 -9.20
CA ARG A 221 23.77 -14.00 -9.97
C ARG A 221 23.94 -15.22 -10.86
N VAL A 222 24.48 -15.00 -12.06
CA VAL A 222 24.75 -16.09 -13.02
C VAL A 222 25.62 -17.20 -12.40
N SER A 223 26.53 -16.86 -11.46
CA SER A 223 27.31 -17.83 -10.68
C SER A 223 26.50 -18.73 -9.71
N MET A 224 25.23 -18.41 -9.49
CA MET A 224 24.34 -19.15 -8.58
C MET A 224 23.45 -20.19 -9.29
N VAL A 225 23.63 -20.42 -10.59
CA VAL A 225 22.90 -21.47 -11.32
C VAL A 225 22.99 -22.82 -10.58
N ARG A 226 24.13 -23.11 -9.96
CA ARG A 226 24.31 -24.32 -9.14
C ARG A 226 23.46 -24.35 -7.87
N GLN A 227 23.17 -23.18 -7.30
CA GLN A 227 22.30 -23.05 -6.11
C GLN A 227 20.82 -23.05 -6.50
N LEU A 228 20.47 -22.59 -7.70
CA LEU A 228 19.12 -22.64 -8.26
C LEU A 228 18.58 -24.09 -8.32
N VAL A 229 19.43 -25.08 -8.55
CA VAL A 229 19.06 -26.49 -8.55
C VAL A 229 18.45 -26.94 -7.21
N TRP A 230 18.86 -26.34 -6.10
CA TRP A 230 18.31 -26.64 -4.77
C TRP A 230 17.24 -25.65 -4.32
N ILE A 231 17.33 -24.43 -4.77
CA ILE A 231 16.43 -23.34 -4.38
C ILE A 231 15.07 -23.49 -5.06
N ILE A 232 15.04 -23.82 -6.35
CA ILE A 232 13.78 -24.00 -7.10
C ILE A 232 12.95 -25.13 -6.47
N PRO A 233 13.47 -26.34 -6.23
CA PRO A 233 12.71 -27.39 -5.54
C PRO A 233 12.27 -26.98 -4.13
N SER A 234 13.13 -26.32 -3.36
CA SER A 234 12.77 -25.85 -2.02
C SER A 234 11.67 -24.81 -2.05
N LEU A 235 11.72 -23.87 -3.01
CA LEU A 235 10.67 -22.89 -3.22
C LEU A 235 9.37 -23.56 -3.68
N MET A 236 9.47 -24.53 -4.59
CA MET A 236 8.28 -25.30 -5.03
C MET A 236 7.66 -26.07 -3.87
N ILE A 237 8.44 -26.70 -3.01
CA ILE A 237 7.93 -27.41 -1.82
C ILE A 237 7.22 -26.43 -0.89
N VAL A 238 7.82 -25.25 -0.64
CA VAL A 238 7.21 -24.21 0.21
C VAL A 238 5.91 -23.69 -0.43
N VAL A 239 5.93 -23.34 -1.70
CA VAL A 239 4.75 -22.82 -2.42
C VAL A 239 3.65 -23.89 -2.49
N THR A 240 4.02 -25.16 -2.77
CA THR A 240 3.05 -26.27 -2.85
C THR A 240 2.50 -26.62 -1.47
N GLY A 241 3.36 -26.68 -0.44
CA GLY A 241 2.93 -26.96 0.93
C GLY A 241 2.04 -25.88 1.49
N VAL A 242 2.41 -24.63 1.27
CA VAL A 242 1.59 -23.46 1.65
C VAL A 242 0.30 -23.43 0.84
N GLY A 243 0.37 -23.66 -0.47
CA GLY A 243 -0.79 -23.77 -1.34
C GLY A 243 -1.75 -24.85 -0.88
N ALA A 244 -1.25 -26.05 -0.52
CA ALA A 244 -2.07 -27.14 0.00
C ALA A 244 -2.75 -26.80 1.34
N ILE A 245 -2.04 -26.13 2.25
CA ILE A 245 -2.62 -25.64 3.50
C ILE A 245 -3.71 -24.62 3.21
N TYR A 246 -3.43 -23.67 2.32
CA TYR A 246 -4.40 -22.64 1.91
C TYR A 246 -5.67 -23.26 1.31
N LEU A 247 -5.51 -24.18 0.36
CA LEU A 247 -6.65 -24.88 -0.28
C LEU A 247 -7.48 -25.65 0.74
N LYS A 248 -6.82 -26.32 1.69
CA LYS A 248 -7.51 -27.05 2.75
C LYS A 248 -8.25 -26.11 3.73
N VAL A 249 -7.68 -24.96 4.04
CA VAL A 249 -8.29 -23.98 4.95
C VAL A 249 -9.44 -23.23 4.29
N THR A 250 -9.34 -22.93 2.99
CA THR A 250 -10.36 -22.17 2.25
C THR A 250 -11.41 -23.04 1.57
N ASN A 251 -11.29 -24.38 1.61
CA ASN A 251 -12.14 -25.33 0.90
C ASN A 251 -12.25 -25.04 -0.62
N GLN A 252 -11.19 -24.53 -1.24
CA GLN A 252 -11.15 -24.20 -2.68
C GLN A 252 -10.42 -25.28 -3.48
N GLU A 253 -10.87 -25.50 -4.72
CA GLU A 253 -10.25 -26.46 -5.63
C GLU A 253 -8.97 -25.87 -6.26
N ALA A 254 -7.89 -26.66 -6.28
CA ALA A 254 -6.57 -26.25 -6.77
C ALA A 254 -6.59 -25.78 -8.24
N ASP A 255 -7.32 -26.51 -9.08
CA ASP A 255 -7.38 -26.28 -10.53
C ASP A 255 -7.99 -24.92 -10.88
N ARG A 256 -8.85 -24.40 -10.01
CA ARG A 256 -9.51 -23.12 -10.21
C ARG A 256 -8.61 -21.93 -9.91
N ILE A 257 -7.73 -22.03 -8.90
CA ILE A 257 -6.91 -20.90 -8.43
C ILE A 257 -5.67 -20.67 -9.30
N LEU A 258 -5.09 -21.73 -9.87
CA LEU A 258 -3.87 -21.66 -10.66
C LEU A 258 -4.11 -21.53 -12.17
N SER A 259 -5.38 -21.51 -12.62
CA SER A 259 -5.71 -21.39 -14.04
C SER A 259 -5.49 -19.96 -14.53
N TYR A 260 -4.91 -19.82 -15.75
CA TYR A 260 -4.82 -18.53 -16.45
C TYR A 260 -6.20 -17.88 -16.61
N GLN A 261 -7.23 -18.68 -16.87
CA GLN A 261 -8.61 -18.23 -17.02
C GLN A 261 -9.12 -17.56 -15.74
N PHE A 262 -8.83 -18.12 -14.57
CA PHE A 262 -9.18 -17.52 -13.28
C PHE A 262 -8.53 -16.15 -13.08
N PHE A 263 -7.23 -15.99 -13.40
CA PHE A 263 -6.57 -14.69 -13.31
C PHE A 263 -7.14 -13.69 -14.31
N LYS A 264 -7.46 -14.12 -15.51
CA LYS A 264 -8.11 -13.29 -16.53
C LYS A 264 -9.48 -12.82 -16.06
N GLU A 265 -10.31 -13.73 -15.58
CA GLU A 265 -11.66 -13.42 -15.07
C GLU A 265 -11.61 -12.51 -13.82
N TYR A 266 -10.66 -12.77 -12.93
CA TYR A 266 -10.47 -11.96 -11.72
C TYR A 266 -10.03 -10.51 -12.01
N LEU A 267 -9.21 -10.31 -13.04
CA LEU A 267 -8.67 -8.99 -13.39
C LEU A 267 -9.58 -8.23 -14.36
N PHE A 268 -10.18 -8.92 -15.32
CA PHE A 268 -10.90 -8.31 -16.45
C PHE A 268 -12.40 -8.69 -16.51
N GLY A 269 -12.86 -9.69 -15.76
CA GLY A 269 -14.22 -10.23 -15.84
C GLY A 269 -14.39 -11.26 -16.97
N GLU A 270 -15.54 -11.93 -16.99
CA GLU A 270 -15.83 -13.01 -17.94
C GLU A 270 -15.96 -12.50 -19.40
N SER A 271 -16.44 -11.28 -19.62
CA SER A 271 -16.35 -10.62 -20.92
C SER A 271 -16.31 -9.09 -20.74
N THR A 272 -15.19 -8.49 -21.14
CA THR A 272 -15.03 -7.04 -21.11
C THR A 272 -16.05 -6.33 -22.01
N ASP A 273 -16.38 -6.96 -23.15
CA ASP A 273 -17.28 -6.39 -24.15
C ASP A 273 -18.73 -6.34 -23.64
N HIS A 274 -19.20 -7.38 -22.99
CA HIS A 274 -20.54 -7.44 -22.42
C HIS A 274 -20.71 -6.47 -21.23
N VAL A 275 -19.66 -6.31 -20.41
CA VAL A 275 -19.66 -5.33 -19.28
C VAL A 275 -19.62 -3.89 -19.79
N VAL A 276 -18.90 -3.63 -20.88
CA VAL A 276 -18.86 -2.31 -21.52
C VAL A 276 -20.18 -2.01 -22.22
N GLU A 277 -20.77 -2.98 -22.92
CA GLU A 277 -22.10 -2.83 -23.51
C GLU A 277 -23.18 -2.58 -22.46
N LEU A 278 -23.20 -3.35 -21.37
CA LEU A 278 -24.11 -3.12 -20.24
C LEU A 278 -23.89 -1.75 -19.59
N ALA A 279 -22.64 -1.33 -19.40
CA ALA A 279 -22.31 -0.03 -18.84
C ALA A 279 -22.73 1.13 -19.77
N LEU A 280 -22.73 0.90 -21.08
CA LEU A 280 -23.18 1.88 -22.08
C LEU A 280 -24.70 1.83 -22.31
N ALA A 281 -25.33 0.64 -22.23
CA ALA A 281 -26.78 0.47 -22.40
C ALA A 281 -27.60 1.03 -21.22
N VAL A 282 -26.95 1.31 -20.10
CA VAL A 282 -27.57 1.89 -18.90
C VAL A 282 -27.90 3.39 -19.06
N GLU A 283 -27.56 4.01 -20.22
CA GLU A 283 -27.78 5.45 -20.40
C GLU A 283 -29.23 5.90 -20.48
N ASP A 284 -30.16 5.06 -20.94
CA ASP A 284 -31.54 5.49 -21.21
C ASP A 284 -32.54 5.28 -20.06
N ASP A 285 -32.27 4.38 -19.12
CA ASP A 285 -33.17 4.10 -17.98
C ASP A 285 -32.42 3.95 -16.65
N GLY A 286 -32.31 5.04 -15.91
CA GLY A 286 -31.60 5.10 -14.63
C GLY A 286 -32.03 4.12 -13.52
N LEU A 287 -33.16 3.44 -13.68
CA LEU A 287 -33.72 2.43 -12.79
C LEU A 287 -33.05 1.03 -12.95
N ILE A 288 -32.61 0.71 -14.16
CA ILE A 288 -31.97 -0.61 -14.45
C ILE A 288 -30.60 -0.74 -13.78
N VAL A 289 -29.92 0.38 -13.53
CA VAL A 289 -28.61 0.40 -12.85
C VAL A 289 -28.69 -0.06 -11.40
N GLU A 290 -29.74 0.33 -10.69
CA GLU A 290 -29.90 -0.06 -9.27
C GLU A 290 -30.26 -1.53 -9.14
N GLU A 291 -31.08 -2.10 -10.02
CA GLU A 291 -31.47 -3.51 -9.95
C GLU A 291 -30.41 -4.46 -10.50
N THR A 292 -29.73 -4.12 -11.60
CA THR A 292 -28.76 -5.02 -12.23
C THR A 292 -27.37 -4.92 -11.57
N TRP A 293 -26.96 -3.77 -11.11
CA TRP A 293 -25.65 -3.52 -10.49
C TRP A 293 -25.71 -3.31 -8.98
N GLY A 294 -26.86 -2.96 -8.43
CA GLY A 294 -27.08 -2.73 -6.99
C GLY A 294 -26.99 -3.98 -6.14
N GLY A 295 -27.18 -5.15 -6.72
CA GLY A 295 -27.24 -6.43 -6.01
C GLY A 295 -26.06 -7.36 -6.21
N ILE A 296 -25.31 -7.30 -7.30
CA ILE A 296 -24.63 -8.52 -7.71
C ILE A 296 -23.13 -8.43 -7.95
N ILE A 297 -22.51 -7.39 -8.49
CA ILE A 297 -21.12 -7.58 -8.93
C ILE A 297 -20.22 -6.36 -8.67
N ASP A 298 -19.18 -6.58 -7.91
CA ASP A 298 -17.97 -5.74 -7.93
C ASP A 298 -17.34 -5.84 -9.32
N MET A 299 -17.48 -4.79 -10.12
CA MET A 299 -16.82 -4.71 -11.42
C MET A 299 -15.32 -4.96 -11.25
N PRO A 300 -14.69 -5.81 -12.10
CA PRO A 300 -13.27 -6.09 -12.04
C PRO A 300 -12.41 -4.80 -12.13
N ARG A 301 -11.27 -4.82 -11.46
CA ARG A 301 -10.44 -3.63 -11.25
C ARG A 301 -9.99 -2.95 -12.54
N PHE A 302 -9.54 -3.74 -13.52
CA PHE A 302 -9.07 -3.20 -14.80
C PHE A 302 -10.20 -2.82 -15.74
N THR A 303 -11.32 -3.52 -15.69
CA THR A 303 -12.53 -3.16 -16.44
C THR A 303 -13.02 -1.76 -16.06
N LYS A 304 -12.94 -1.40 -14.77
CA LYS A 304 -13.25 -0.02 -14.34
C LYS A 304 -12.42 1.03 -15.08
N LEU A 305 -11.12 0.77 -15.28
CA LEU A 305 -10.25 1.72 -16.00
C LEU A 305 -10.63 1.87 -17.47
N ILE A 306 -11.07 0.78 -18.12
CA ILE A 306 -11.49 0.77 -19.53
C ILE A 306 -12.78 1.58 -19.71
N VAL A 307 -13.68 1.53 -18.74
CA VAL A 307 -14.98 2.21 -18.79
C VAL A 307 -14.90 3.72 -18.48
N VAL A 308 -13.89 4.16 -17.71
CA VAL A 308 -13.77 5.58 -17.29
C VAL A 308 -13.82 6.58 -18.44
N PRO A 309 -13.17 6.42 -19.61
CA PRO A 309 -13.28 7.37 -20.71
C PRO A 309 -14.70 7.57 -21.23
N SER A 310 -15.51 6.49 -21.30
CA SER A 310 -16.94 6.59 -21.68
C SER A 310 -17.74 7.34 -20.63
N VAL A 311 -17.55 7.01 -19.35
CA VAL A 311 -18.16 7.71 -18.20
C VAL A 311 -17.80 9.21 -18.18
N PHE A 312 -16.57 9.56 -18.54
CA PHE A 312 -16.18 10.98 -18.65
C PHE A 312 -16.90 11.69 -19.79
N ARG A 313 -17.09 11.03 -20.93
CA ARG A 313 -17.85 11.57 -22.06
C ARG A 313 -19.27 11.87 -21.63
N ASP A 314 -19.97 10.90 -21.02
CA ASP A 314 -21.36 11.05 -20.57
C ASP A 314 -21.53 12.04 -19.42
N GLY A 315 -20.55 12.07 -18.51
CA GLY A 315 -20.51 13.01 -17.40
C GLY A 315 -20.04 14.43 -17.78
N HIS A 316 -19.75 14.69 -19.06
CA HIS A 316 -19.15 15.95 -19.56
C HIS A 316 -17.88 16.33 -18.78
N LYS A 317 -17.03 15.33 -18.51
CA LYS A 317 -15.75 15.50 -17.79
C LYS A 317 -14.58 15.45 -18.74
N SER A 318 -13.51 16.18 -18.40
CA SER A 318 -12.28 16.16 -19.16
C SER A 318 -11.42 14.97 -18.77
N ILE A 319 -10.98 14.17 -19.75
CA ILE A 319 -10.04 13.07 -19.52
C ILE A 319 -8.68 13.55 -18.97
N TRP A 320 -8.30 14.78 -19.28
CA TRP A 320 -7.04 15.39 -18.82
C TRP A 320 -7.11 15.81 -17.36
N TRP A 321 -8.24 16.38 -16.91
CA TRP A 321 -8.42 16.96 -15.58
C TRP A 321 -9.21 16.06 -14.62
N GLY A 322 -9.88 15.01 -15.14
CA GLY A 322 -10.73 14.14 -14.35
C GLY A 322 -12.05 14.81 -13.90
N ALA A 323 -12.72 14.16 -12.96
CA ALA A 323 -13.97 14.60 -12.38
C ALA A 323 -13.81 15.46 -11.11
N GLY A 324 -12.58 15.75 -10.71
CA GLY A 324 -12.25 16.51 -9.50
C GLY A 324 -12.07 15.64 -8.25
N LEU A 325 -11.36 16.15 -7.24
CA LEU A 325 -11.08 15.45 -6.00
C LEU A 325 -12.35 15.18 -5.18
N GLY A 326 -12.35 14.07 -4.42
CA GLY A 326 -13.42 13.73 -3.46
C GLY A 326 -14.53 12.86 -4.02
N GLN A 327 -14.35 12.26 -5.21
CA GLN A 327 -15.34 11.36 -5.81
C GLN A 327 -15.61 10.11 -4.99
N PHE A 328 -14.64 9.65 -4.20
CA PHE A 328 -14.70 8.41 -3.43
C PHE A 328 -15.01 8.60 -1.94
N LYS A 329 -15.09 9.83 -1.47
CA LYS A 329 -15.19 10.17 -0.04
C LYS A 329 -16.44 10.96 0.32
N GLY A 330 -17.58 10.56 -0.25
CA GLY A 330 -18.88 11.09 0.21
C GLY A 330 -19.13 10.66 1.66
N THR A 331 -19.51 11.61 2.50
CA THR A 331 -19.95 11.38 3.89
C THR A 331 -21.30 12.07 4.10
N ASN A 332 -22.01 11.72 5.17
CA ASN A 332 -23.26 12.40 5.54
C ASN A 332 -23.05 13.91 5.77
N VAL A 333 -21.82 14.33 6.10
CA VAL A 333 -21.48 15.75 6.37
C VAL A 333 -21.08 16.47 5.08
N VAL A 334 -20.26 15.81 4.23
CA VAL A 334 -19.68 16.43 3.02
C VAL A 334 -20.58 16.22 1.80
N GLY A 335 -21.41 15.17 1.82
CA GLY A 335 -22.24 14.76 0.70
C GLY A 335 -21.44 14.10 -0.41
N MET A 336 -22.16 13.64 -1.44
CA MET A 336 -21.57 13.08 -2.65
C MET A 336 -21.58 14.13 -3.76
N THR A 337 -20.57 14.10 -4.62
CA THR A 337 -20.58 14.93 -5.84
C THR A 337 -21.68 14.49 -6.79
N PRO A 338 -22.14 15.34 -7.71
CA PRO A 338 -23.10 14.92 -8.75
C PRO A 338 -22.59 13.76 -9.57
N PHE A 339 -21.29 13.75 -9.92
CA PHE A 339 -20.64 12.65 -10.61
C PHE A 339 -20.68 11.36 -9.78
N SER A 340 -20.33 11.40 -8.50
CA SER A 340 -20.37 10.23 -7.62
C SER A 340 -21.78 9.67 -7.42
N LYS A 341 -22.80 10.51 -7.44
CA LYS A 341 -24.21 10.07 -7.36
C LYS A 341 -24.63 9.35 -8.63
N ARG A 342 -24.31 9.93 -9.81
CA ARG A 342 -24.66 9.36 -11.11
C ARG A 342 -23.92 8.05 -11.41
N PHE A 343 -22.62 7.98 -11.11
CA PHE A 343 -21.76 6.83 -11.41
C PHE A 343 -21.35 6.03 -10.18
N PHE A 344 -22.26 5.93 -9.19
CA PHE A 344 -22.00 5.24 -7.94
C PHE A 344 -21.59 3.78 -8.13
N TRP A 345 -22.19 3.11 -9.09
CA TRP A 345 -21.88 1.74 -9.47
C TRP A 345 -20.40 1.54 -9.86
N LEU A 346 -19.81 2.46 -10.62
CA LEU A 346 -18.40 2.44 -11.00
C LEU A 346 -17.48 2.65 -9.78
N LEU A 347 -17.93 3.42 -8.81
CA LEU A 347 -17.15 3.80 -7.63
C LEU A 347 -17.26 2.78 -6.48
N ARG A 348 -18.09 1.74 -6.60
CA ARG A 348 -18.22 0.67 -5.60
C ARG A 348 -17.12 -0.37 -5.73
N GLY A 349 -16.97 -1.21 -4.68
CA GLY A 349 -16.09 -2.37 -4.65
C GLY A 349 -14.59 -2.05 -4.67
N SER A 350 -13.80 -3.06 -5.00
CA SER A 350 -12.34 -2.95 -5.02
C SER A 350 -11.87 -2.04 -6.15
N LYS A 351 -10.99 -1.10 -5.82
CA LYS A 351 -10.46 -0.10 -6.75
C LYS A 351 -8.94 -0.04 -6.67
N PRO A 352 -8.22 -0.08 -7.81
CA PRO A 352 -6.79 0.22 -7.80
C PRO A 352 -6.58 1.72 -7.58
N TRP A 353 -5.45 2.10 -7.02
CA TRP A 353 -5.18 3.51 -6.76
C TRP A 353 -5.03 4.34 -8.05
N VAL A 354 -4.56 3.72 -9.14
CA VAL A 354 -4.55 4.34 -10.48
C VAL A 354 -5.94 4.79 -10.91
N PHE A 355 -6.98 4.02 -10.57
CA PHE A 355 -8.37 4.39 -10.86
C PHE A 355 -8.80 5.63 -10.06
N TYR A 356 -8.43 5.72 -8.76
CA TYR A 356 -8.67 6.93 -7.96
C TYR A 356 -8.04 8.16 -8.61
N VAL A 357 -6.76 8.08 -8.94
CA VAL A 357 -6.02 9.18 -9.53
C VAL A 357 -6.60 9.57 -10.89
N PHE A 358 -6.95 8.59 -11.73
CA PHE A 358 -7.48 8.82 -13.05
C PHE A 358 -8.89 9.46 -12.99
N VAL A 359 -9.76 8.95 -12.12
CA VAL A 359 -11.12 9.53 -11.98
C VAL A 359 -11.07 10.94 -11.40
N GLU A 360 -10.21 11.19 -10.40
CA GLU A 360 -10.19 12.48 -9.72
C GLU A 360 -9.37 13.56 -10.44
N LEU A 361 -8.20 13.20 -10.98
CA LEU A 361 -7.22 14.15 -11.52
C LEU A 361 -6.89 13.92 -13.01
N GLY A 362 -7.49 12.92 -13.64
CA GLY A 362 -7.27 12.62 -15.06
C GLY A 362 -5.84 12.16 -15.38
N ILE A 363 -5.48 12.30 -16.66
CA ILE A 363 -4.13 11.97 -17.16
C ILE A 363 -3.06 12.81 -16.47
N LEU A 364 -3.33 14.09 -16.20
CA LEU A 364 -2.37 14.97 -15.52
C LEU A 364 -2.06 14.49 -14.10
N GLY A 365 -3.05 13.92 -13.40
CA GLY A 365 -2.84 13.27 -12.11
C GLY A 365 -1.94 12.05 -12.20
N LEU A 366 -2.11 11.21 -13.21
CA LEU A 366 -1.23 10.06 -13.45
C LEU A 366 0.21 10.48 -13.72
N ILE A 367 0.42 11.50 -14.56
CA ILE A 367 1.75 12.06 -14.85
C ILE A 367 2.37 12.61 -13.56
N TRP A 368 1.61 13.34 -12.74
CA TRP A 368 2.08 13.87 -11.45
C TRP A 368 2.52 12.76 -10.49
N VAL A 369 1.75 11.68 -10.37
CA VAL A 369 2.10 10.53 -9.53
C VAL A 369 3.37 9.84 -10.01
N CYS A 370 3.45 9.55 -11.31
CA CYS A 370 4.65 8.92 -11.91
C CYS A 370 5.89 9.79 -11.67
N TRP A 371 5.80 11.09 -11.92
CA TRP A 371 6.89 12.04 -11.65
C TRP A 371 7.30 12.05 -10.18
N THR A 372 6.33 12.05 -9.27
CA THR A 372 6.58 12.03 -7.82
C THR A 372 7.34 10.76 -7.42
N PHE A 373 6.89 9.60 -7.87
CA PHE A 373 7.57 8.32 -7.56
C PHE A 373 8.97 8.26 -8.17
N ILE A 374 9.12 8.56 -9.46
CA ILE A 374 10.43 8.57 -10.12
C ILE A 374 11.39 9.47 -9.33
N SER A 375 10.95 10.66 -8.94
CA SER A 375 11.77 11.60 -8.19
C SER A 375 12.19 11.07 -6.81
N MET A 376 11.43 10.16 -6.18
CA MET A 376 11.81 9.50 -4.93
C MET A 376 12.87 8.41 -5.14
N PHE A 377 12.81 7.71 -6.28
CA PHE A 377 13.71 6.61 -6.59
C PHE A 377 15.06 7.03 -7.18
N MET A 378 15.19 8.23 -7.73
CA MET A 378 16.43 8.72 -8.34
C MET A 378 17.57 9.00 -7.33
N GLN A 379 17.31 8.96 -6.03
CA GLN A 379 18.36 9.13 -5.03
C GLN A 379 19.31 7.91 -5.00
N PRO A 380 20.63 8.10 -4.88
CA PRO A 380 21.58 6.99 -4.82
C PRO A 380 21.34 6.13 -3.57
N THR A 381 21.68 4.84 -3.67
CA THR A 381 21.66 3.91 -2.53
C THR A 381 23.04 3.90 -1.86
N SER A 382 23.07 4.01 -0.54
CA SER A 382 24.31 3.96 0.26
C SER A 382 24.62 2.57 0.81
N THR A 383 23.61 1.70 0.91
CA THR A 383 23.75 0.37 1.50
C THR A 383 23.98 -0.73 0.46
N SER A 384 24.78 -1.76 0.76
CA SER A 384 25.07 -2.89 -0.13
C SER A 384 23.82 -3.66 -0.57
N ASN A 385 22.84 -3.77 0.31
CA ASN A 385 21.56 -4.42 0.06
C ASN A 385 20.46 -3.44 -0.35
N GLY A 386 20.77 -2.14 -0.39
CA GLY A 386 19.81 -1.08 -0.64
C GLY A 386 19.11 -1.19 -2.00
N LEU A 387 19.84 -1.65 -3.03
CA LEU A 387 19.25 -1.85 -4.36
C LEU A 387 18.11 -2.87 -4.35
N ASN A 388 18.26 -3.99 -3.64
CA ASN A 388 17.22 -5.03 -3.59
C ASN A 388 15.98 -4.52 -2.84
N ILE A 389 16.16 -3.83 -1.72
CA ILE A 389 15.06 -3.20 -0.97
C ILE A 389 14.37 -2.16 -1.86
N LYS A 390 15.14 -1.34 -2.56
CA LYS A 390 14.64 -0.31 -3.46
C LYS A 390 13.80 -0.89 -4.59
N LEU A 391 14.29 -1.96 -5.24
CA LEU A 391 13.55 -2.67 -6.29
C LEU A 391 12.26 -3.30 -5.75
N TYR A 392 12.32 -3.89 -4.55
CA TYR A 392 11.12 -4.45 -3.91
C TYR A 392 10.07 -3.36 -3.65
N ILE A 393 10.48 -2.24 -3.08
CA ILE A 393 9.56 -1.13 -2.81
C ILE A 393 9.02 -0.52 -4.11
N ALA A 394 9.83 -0.42 -5.17
CA ALA A 394 9.36 0.01 -6.48
C ALA A 394 8.29 -0.94 -7.03
N PHE A 395 8.52 -2.25 -6.92
CA PHE A 395 7.52 -3.24 -7.29
C PHE A 395 6.24 -3.12 -6.44
N MET A 396 6.39 -2.97 -5.13
CA MET A 396 5.24 -2.81 -4.23
C MET A 396 4.43 -1.55 -4.53
N LEU A 397 5.09 -0.43 -4.80
CA LEU A 397 4.41 0.81 -5.20
C LEU A 397 3.67 0.63 -6.53
N LEU A 398 4.30 0.01 -7.52
CA LEU A 398 3.66 -0.29 -8.80
C LEU A 398 2.48 -1.25 -8.61
N PHE A 399 2.66 -2.30 -7.81
CA PHE A 399 1.60 -3.27 -7.52
C PHE A 399 0.41 -2.60 -6.84
N PHE A 400 0.63 -1.78 -5.79
CA PHE A 400 -0.46 -1.07 -5.11
C PHE A 400 -1.09 0.01 -5.97
N PHE A 401 -0.32 0.65 -6.82
CA PHE A 401 -0.87 1.59 -7.79
C PHE A 401 -1.87 0.91 -8.73
N LEU A 402 -1.58 -0.32 -9.16
CA LEU A 402 -2.39 -1.05 -10.13
C LEU A 402 -3.44 -1.98 -9.50
N TYR A 403 -3.28 -2.39 -8.24
CA TYR A 403 -4.07 -3.48 -7.66
C TYR A 403 -5.08 -3.05 -6.60
N ASN A 404 -4.71 -2.17 -5.67
CA ASN A 404 -5.58 -1.70 -4.60
C ASN A 404 -5.38 -0.22 -4.26
N ASP A 405 -6.11 0.28 -3.25
CA ASP A 405 -6.11 1.67 -2.83
C ASP A 405 -5.21 1.96 -1.60
N SER A 406 -4.32 1.05 -1.22
CA SER A 406 -3.47 1.17 -0.03
C SER A 406 -2.63 2.45 0.00
N LEU A 407 -2.25 2.98 -1.18
CA LEU A 407 -1.51 4.24 -1.30
C LEU A 407 -2.32 5.48 -0.86
N SER A 408 -3.64 5.35 -0.70
CA SER A 408 -4.45 6.40 -0.07
C SER A 408 -4.26 6.47 1.45
N SER A 409 -3.62 5.44 2.05
CA SER A 409 -3.42 5.32 3.49
C SER A 409 -2.08 5.91 3.91
N LEU A 410 -2.14 6.87 4.80
CA LEU A 410 -0.98 7.64 5.27
C LEU A 410 0.03 6.77 6.02
N TYR A 411 -0.43 5.86 6.88
CA TYR A 411 0.43 4.92 7.59
C TYR A 411 1.16 3.98 6.63
N PHE A 412 0.48 3.51 5.59
CA PHE A 412 1.07 2.63 4.59
C PHE A 412 2.21 3.32 3.84
N CYS A 413 1.98 4.54 3.34
CA CYS A 413 3.02 5.35 2.71
C CYS A 413 4.19 5.64 3.67
N SER A 414 3.90 5.91 4.96
CA SER A 414 4.95 6.18 5.95
C SER A 414 5.87 4.98 6.16
N LEU A 415 5.31 3.76 6.22
CA LEU A 415 6.11 2.54 6.38
C LEU A 415 6.94 2.24 5.12
N LEU A 416 6.33 2.30 3.93
CA LEU A 416 7.04 2.06 2.68
C LEU A 416 8.15 3.08 2.42
N PHE A 417 7.86 4.36 2.62
CA PHE A 417 8.84 5.42 2.36
C PHE A 417 9.94 5.43 3.42
N TYR A 418 9.66 5.03 4.65
CA TYR A 418 10.73 4.80 5.63
C TYR A 418 11.72 3.74 5.13
N MET A 419 11.22 2.58 4.71
CA MET A 419 12.07 1.50 4.19
C MET A 419 12.86 1.94 2.95
N LEU A 420 12.23 2.72 2.04
CA LEU A 420 12.90 3.30 0.88
C LEU A 420 14.01 4.27 1.31
N MET A 421 13.72 5.21 2.21
CA MET A 421 14.69 6.20 2.65
C MET A 421 15.85 5.57 3.42
N ARG A 422 15.59 4.49 4.14
CA ARG A 422 16.63 3.75 4.87
C ARG A 422 17.71 3.18 3.94
N THR A 423 17.37 2.97 2.66
CA THR A 423 18.37 2.55 1.65
C THR A 423 19.35 3.68 1.27
N HIS A 424 19.01 4.91 1.60
CA HIS A 424 19.82 6.09 1.28
C HIS A 424 20.69 6.58 2.46
N TYR A 425 20.43 6.09 3.68
CA TYR A 425 21.16 6.49 4.89
C TYR A 425 21.87 5.30 5.51
N GLU A 426 23.18 5.34 5.60
CA GLU A 426 23.97 4.43 6.42
C GLU A 426 23.99 4.91 7.87
N PRO A 427 23.82 4.03 8.87
CA PRO A 427 24.12 4.39 10.25
C PRO A 427 25.62 4.64 10.39
N ALA A 428 25.98 5.66 11.17
CA ALA A 428 27.36 6.06 11.40
C ALA A 428 28.21 4.97 12.11
N ASP A 429 27.57 3.93 12.68
CA ASP A 429 28.20 2.96 13.58
C ASP A 429 28.00 1.48 13.21
N GLU A 430 27.67 1.12 11.96
CA GLU A 430 27.85 -0.26 11.55
C GLU A 430 29.34 -0.50 11.25
N PRO A 431 30.13 -1.13 12.16
CA PRO A 431 31.51 -1.44 11.85
C PRO A 431 31.51 -2.32 10.61
N HIS A 432 32.26 -1.94 9.60
CA HIS A 432 32.55 -2.74 8.42
C HIS A 432 33.21 -4.05 8.87
N LEU A 433 32.42 -5.07 9.19
CA LEU A 433 32.86 -6.43 9.48
C LEU A 433 33.43 -7.15 8.24
N ILE A 434 33.84 -6.40 7.24
CA ILE A 434 34.26 -6.97 5.95
C ILE A 434 35.64 -6.42 5.52
N ASP A 435 36.61 -6.28 6.37
CA ASP A 435 37.97 -6.00 5.85
C ASP A 435 39.13 -6.52 6.73
N SER A 436 38.88 -7.43 7.68
CA SER A 436 39.99 -8.05 8.43
C SER A 436 40.39 -9.44 7.92
N ALA A 437 39.69 -10.01 6.92
CA ALA A 437 39.98 -11.38 6.44
C ALA A 437 40.87 -11.44 5.19
N ASP A 438 41.24 -10.30 4.58
CA ASP A 438 42.02 -10.28 3.33
C ASP A 438 43.43 -9.65 3.45
N LYS A 439 43.92 -9.43 4.69
CA LYS A 439 45.29 -8.94 4.94
C LYS A 439 46.28 -10.01 5.33
N ASP A 440 45.86 -11.28 5.45
CA ASP A 440 46.72 -12.40 5.76
C ASP A 440 46.65 -13.51 4.69
N LYS A 441 46.79 -13.14 3.41
CA LYS A 441 47.19 -14.09 2.36
C LYS A 441 48.18 -13.46 1.38
#